data_ec5aa8d5630d0de95298ed49ccac256e
#
_entry.id   ec5aa8d5630d0de95298ed49ccac256e
#
_cell.length_a   1.000
_cell.length_b   1.000
_cell.length_c   1.000
_cell.angle_alpha   90.00
_cell.angle_beta   90.00
_cell.angle_gamma   90.00
#
_symmetry.space_group_name_H-M   'P 1'
#
loop_
_entity.id
_entity.type
_entity.pdbx_description
1 polymer ?
#
loop_
_entity_poly.entity_id
_entity_poly.type
_entity_poly.pdbx_seq_one_letter_code
_entity_poly.pdbx_strand_id
1 'polypeptide(L)'
;MSKSPSPRIRKVNGLIKEIVAAAVAELTDPELGFVTITGVDCSPDLRRAIVFFSPLGSEEQRKASGDALERATKHVQADVARQVSMKFTPVIEFAVDVSVENGMRITRLLSEIESQEDAEGATDDVAR
;
A
#
# COMPACT_ATOMS: atom_id res chain seq x y z
N MET A 1 11.86 -15.00 -0.10
CA MET A 1 11.04 -15.00 -1.18
C MET A 1 9.79 -15.74 -0.91
N SER A 2 8.76 -15.13 -1.11
CA SER A 2 7.52 -15.76 -0.78
C SER A 2 7.02 -16.58 -1.95
N LYS A 3 6.28 -17.58 -1.64
CA LYS A 3 5.65 -18.36 -2.66
C LYS A 3 4.44 -17.66 -3.20
N SER A 4 4.08 -18.00 -4.41
CA SER A 4 2.84 -17.51 -4.96
C SER A 4 1.70 -18.02 -4.10
N PRO A 5 0.71 -17.19 -3.81
CA PRO A 5 -0.44 -17.65 -3.06
C PRO A 5 -1.26 -18.63 -3.86
N SER A 6 -2.02 -19.47 -3.16
CA SER A 6 -2.92 -20.41 -3.83
C SER A 6 -3.99 -19.62 -4.58
N PRO A 7 -4.67 -20.25 -5.54
CA PRO A 7 -5.75 -19.56 -6.25
C PRO A 7 -6.84 -19.08 -5.31
N ARG A 8 -7.13 -19.83 -4.27
CA ARG A 8 -8.14 -19.42 -3.30
C ARG A 8 -7.73 -18.17 -2.59
N ILE A 9 -6.46 -18.11 -2.14
CA ILE A 9 -5.98 -16.92 -1.43
C ILE A 9 -5.91 -15.73 -2.37
N ARG A 10 -5.51 -15.93 -3.63
CA ARG A 10 -5.49 -14.82 -4.59
C ARG A 10 -6.87 -14.24 -4.78
N LYS A 11 -7.89 -15.09 -4.82
CA LYS A 11 -9.25 -14.62 -4.99
C LYS A 11 -9.69 -13.81 -3.79
N VAL A 12 -9.38 -14.27 -2.59
CA VAL A 12 -9.73 -13.55 -1.37
C VAL A 12 -8.96 -12.23 -1.32
N ASN A 13 -7.68 -12.23 -1.68
CA ASN A 13 -6.89 -11.00 -1.72
C ASN A 13 -7.55 -9.97 -2.61
N GLY A 14 -7.99 -10.38 -3.80
CA GLY A 14 -8.62 -9.44 -4.73
C GLY A 14 -9.93 -8.90 -4.20
N LEU A 15 -10.72 -9.76 -3.57
CA LEU A 15 -11.99 -9.33 -3.03
C LEU A 15 -11.80 -8.34 -1.88
N ILE A 16 -10.89 -8.64 -0.97
CA ILE A 16 -10.62 -7.75 0.15
C ILE A 16 -10.07 -6.42 -0.36
N LYS A 17 -9.21 -6.46 -1.38
CA LYS A 17 -8.66 -5.23 -1.93
C LYS A 17 -9.77 -4.32 -2.44
N GLU A 18 -10.75 -4.88 -3.14
CA GLU A 18 -11.85 -4.07 -3.65
C GLU A 18 -12.68 -3.46 -2.53
N ILE A 19 -12.96 -4.27 -1.51
CA ILE A 19 -13.77 -3.78 -0.40
C ILE A 19 -13.04 -2.68 0.36
N VAL A 20 -11.75 -2.89 0.63
CA VAL A 20 -10.98 -1.91 1.38
C VAL A 20 -10.81 -0.63 0.58
N ALA A 21 -10.54 -0.74 -0.72
CA ALA A 21 -10.39 0.47 -1.54
C ALA A 21 -11.67 1.29 -1.53
N ALA A 22 -12.81 0.64 -1.63
CA ALA A 22 -14.09 1.36 -1.59
C ALA A 22 -14.32 1.99 -0.23
N ALA A 23 -14.00 1.26 0.85
CA ALA A 23 -14.19 1.78 2.20
C ALA A 23 -13.30 3.00 2.45
N VAL A 24 -12.05 2.94 1.99
CA VAL A 24 -11.11 4.04 2.18
C VAL A 24 -11.56 5.26 1.41
N ALA A 25 -12.11 5.04 0.19
CA ALA A 25 -12.58 6.16 -0.63
C ALA A 25 -13.71 6.93 0.04
N GLU A 26 -14.42 6.30 0.96
CA GLU A 26 -15.54 6.98 1.62
C GLU A 26 -15.18 7.56 2.99
N LEU A 27 -13.95 7.42 3.41
CA LEU A 27 -13.54 7.98 4.70
C LEU A 27 -13.53 9.50 4.61
N THR A 28 -13.90 10.12 5.73
CA THR A 28 -13.97 11.58 5.79
C THR A 28 -12.94 12.18 6.73
N ASP A 29 -11.93 11.41 7.11
CA ASP A 29 -10.88 11.90 8.00
C ASP A 29 -10.10 13.01 7.29
N PRO A 30 -10.04 14.21 7.84
CA PRO A 30 -9.35 15.32 7.17
C PRO A 30 -7.84 15.11 7.04
N GLU A 31 -7.27 14.21 7.83
CA GLU A 31 -5.85 13.92 7.71
C GLU A 31 -5.54 12.96 6.58
N LEU A 32 -6.56 12.33 6.02
CA LEU A 32 -6.35 11.36 4.95
C LEU A 32 -6.23 12.09 3.62
N GLY A 33 -5.06 12.02 3.00
CA GLY A 33 -4.86 12.59 1.68
C GLY A 33 -5.09 11.56 0.61
N PHE A 34 -4.33 11.67 -0.48
CA PHE A 34 -4.47 10.71 -1.56
C PHE A 34 -3.70 9.45 -1.24
N VAL A 35 -4.39 8.32 -1.24
CA VAL A 35 -3.79 7.02 -1.03
C VAL A 35 -4.33 6.06 -2.06
N THR A 36 -3.46 5.17 -2.52
CA THR A 36 -3.85 4.09 -3.40
C THR A 36 -3.68 2.79 -2.64
N ILE A 37 -4.70 1.95 -2.67
CA ILE A 37 -4.56 0.60 -2.12
C ILE A 37 -3.94 -0.25 -3.20
N THR A 38 -2.72 -0.72 -2.97
CA THR A 38 -1.96 -1.37 -4.01
C THR A 38 -2.05 -2.89 -3.97
N GLY A 39 -2.41 -3.47 -2.85
CA GLY A 39 -2.54 -4.92 -2.80
C GLY A 39 -2.94 -5.40 -1.43
N VAL A 40 -3.24 -6.68 -1.36
CA VAL A 40 -3.59 -7.34 -0.11
C VAL A 40 -2.87 -8.68 -0.09
N ASP A 41 -2.35 -9.03 1.06
CA ASP A 41 -1.64 -10.28 1.24
C ASP A 41 -2.21 -10.98 2.47
N CYS A 42 -3.04 -11.98 2.24
CA CYS A 42 -3.62 -12.76 3.33
C CYS A 42 -2.68 -13.86 3.75
N SER A 43 -2.67 -14.16 5.03
CA SER A 43 -1.92 -15.30 5.53
C SER A 43 -2.53 -16.60 4.99
N PRO A 44 -1.75 -17.68 4.95
CA PRO A 44 -2.29 -18.95 4.42
C PRO A 44 -3.51 -19.45 5.16
N ASP A 45 -3.64 -19.17 6.45
CA ASP A 45 -4.81 -19.58 7.21
C ASP A 45 -5.94 -18.57 7.15
N LEU A 46 -5.75 -17.48 6.38
CA LEU A 46 -6.76 -16.44 6.18
C LEU A 46 -7.17 -15.75 7.48
N ARG A 47 -6.28 -15.70 8.45
CA ARG A 47 -6.60 -15.05 9.70
C ARG A 47 -6.08 -13.62 9.77
N ARG A 48 -5.13 -13.28 8.90
CA ARG A 48 -4.57 -11.93 8.84
C ARG A 48 -4.51 -11.49 7.39
N ALA A 49 -4.73 -10.22 7.17
CA ALA A 49 -4.63 -9.64 5.83
C ALA A 49 -3.88 -8.34 5.93
N ILE A 50 -2.75 -8.24 5.25
CA ILE A 50 -2.00 -7.00 5.20
C ILE A 50 -2.43 -6.26 3.96
N VAL A 51 -2.90 -5.02 4.15
CA VAL A 51 -3.36 -4.18 3.07
C VAL A 51 -2.27 -3.15 2.80
N PHE A 52 -1.71 -3.21 1.61
CA PHE A 52 -0.63 -2.30 1.23
C PHE A 52 -1.21 -1.05 0.60
N PHE A 53 -0.63 0.08 0.95
CA PHE A 53 -1.10 1.35 0.40
C PHE A 53 0.08 2.24 0.05
N SER A 54 -0.15 3.13 -0.90
CA SER A 54 0.85 4.09 -1.33
C SER A 54 0.29 5.49 -1.12
N PRO A 55 0.77 6.22 -0.11
CA PRO A 55 0.28 7.58 0.12
C PRO A 55 1.07 8.57 -0.74
N LEU A 56 0.40 9.64 -1.16
CA LEU A 56 1.03 10.68 -1.95
C LEU A 56 1.17 11.95 -1.14
N GLY A 57 2.12 12.78 -1.57
CA GLY A 57 2.29 14.07 -0.95
C GLY A 57 3.62 14.19 -0.24
N SER A 58 3.74 15.20 0.60
CA SER A 58 4.93 15.43 1.38
C SER A 58 5.08 14.34 2.43
N GLU A 59 6.23 14.29 3.06
CA GLU A 59 6.47 13.32 4.10
C GLU A 59 5.44 13.47 5.22
N GLU A 60 5.12 14.70 5.58
CA GLU A 60 4.11 14.94 6.61
C GLU A 60 2.74 14.45 6.18
N GLN A 61 2.37 14.74 4.92
CA GLN A 61 1.08 14.31 4.42
C GLN A 61 1.00 12.79 4.35
N ARG A 62 2.07 12.15 3.95
CA ARG A 62 2.09 10.71 3.87
C ARG A 62 1.95 10.06 5.24
N LYS A 63 2.63 10.63 6.24
CA LYS A 63 2.50 10.11 7.58
C LYS A 63 1.09 10.33 8.12
N ALA A 64 0.52 11.49 7.87
CA ALA A 64 -0.84 11.77 8.32
C ALA A 64 -1.84 10.81 7.69
N SER A 65 -1.66 10.48 6.42
CA SER A 65 -2.53 9.52 5.76
C SER A 65 -2.42 8.14 6.39
N GLY A 66 -1.20 7.72 6.71
CA GLY A 66 -1.02 6.43 7.37
C GLY A 66 -1.70 6.38 8.74
N ASP A 67 -1.56 7.47 9.50
CA ASP A 67 -2.22 7.53 10.80
C ASP A 67 -3.73 7.50 10.66
N ALA A 68 -4.26 8.17 9.63
CA ALA A 68 -5.69 8.17 9.39
C ALA A 68 -6.19 6.77 9.06
N LEU A 69 -5.44 6.03 8.24
CA LEU A 69 -5.83 4.66 7.94
C LEU A 69 -5.80 3.79 9.18
N GLU A 70 -4.83 4.01 10.05
CA GLU A 70 -4.76 3.25 11.28
C GLU A 70 -5.98 3.52 12.15
N ARG A 71 -6.39 4.79 12.26
CA ARG A 71 -7.59 5.13 13.02
C ARG A 71 -8.84 4.49 12.42
N ALA A 72 -8.87 4.31 11.11
CA ALA A 72 -10.04 3.77 10.43
C ALA A 72 -10.05 2.25 10.36
N THR A 73 -9.05 1.59 10.90
CA THR A 73 -8.91 0.15 10.72
C THR A 73 -10.13 -0.62 11.20
N LYS A 74 -10.69 -0.26 12.35
CA LYS A 74 -11.85 -0.98 12.85
C LYS A 74 -13.06 -0.81 11.94
N HIS A 75 -13.22 0.38 11.38
CA HIS A 75 -14.33 0.64 10.47
C HIS A 75 -14.17 -0.18 9.19
N VAL A 76 -12.95 -0.22 8.65
CA VAL A 76 -12.67 -1.00 7.45
C VAL A 76 -12.83 -2.48 7.75
N GLN A 77 -12.38 -2.91 8.92
CA GLN A 77 -12.53 -4.29 9.35
C GLN A 77 -14.01 -4.71 9.36
N ALA A 78 -14.87 -3.82 9.85
CA ALA A 78 -16.29 -4.11 9.89
C ALA A 78 -16.89 -4.20 8.49
N ASP A 79 -16.42 -3.35 7.56
CA ASP A 79 -16.88 -3.43 6.19
C ASP A 79 -16.52 -4.76 5.55
N VAL A 80 -15.28 -5.22 5.78
CA VAL A 80 -14.86 -6.49 5.25
C VAL A 80 -15.70 -7.61 5.85
N ALA A 81 -15.96 -7.56 7.15
CA ALA A 81 -16.74 -8.58 7.82
C ALA A 81 -18.15 -8.67 7.25
N ARG A 82 -18.74 -7.54 6.88
CA ARG A 82 -20.09 -7.55 6.35
C ARG A 82 -20.16 -8.12 4.94
N GLN A 83 -19.09 -7.95 4.17
CA GLN A 83 -19.17 -8.24 2.74
C GLN A 83 -18.47 -9.53 2.35
N VAL A 84 -17.64 -10.08 3.21
CA VAL A 84 -16.93 -11.33 2.90
C VAL A 84 -17.51 -12.45 3.72
N SER A 85 -18.01 -13.48 3.02
CA SER A 85 -18.61 -14.61 3.71
C SER A 85 -17.51 -15.62 3.99
N MET A 86 -16.97 -15.58 5.17
CA MET A 86 -15.88 -16.48 5.56
C MET A 86 -16.11 -16.92 6.99
N LYS A 87 -15.51 -18.05 7.33
CA LYS A 87 -15.64 -18.57 8.68
C LYS A 87 -15.08 -17.59 9.69
N PHE A 88 -13.93 -16.99 9.37
CA PHE A 88 -13.35 -15.96 10.20
C PHE A 88 -13.03 -14.78 9.28
N THR A 89 -13.25 -13.58 9.78
CA THR A 89 -12.83 -12.40 9.05
C THR A 89 -11.36 -12.15 9.35
N PRO A 90 -10.50 -12.05 8.33
CA PRO A 90 -9.09 -11.77 8.60
C PRO A 90 -8.92 -10.44 9.31
N VAL A 91 -7.95 -10.39 10.21
CA VAL A 91 -7.61 -9.14 10.87
C VAL A 91 -6.85 -8.28 9.87
N ILE A 92 -7.35 -7.06 9.65
CA ILE A 92 -6.78 -6.14 8.68
C ILE A 92 -5.66 -5.33 9.31
N GLU A 93 -4.54 -5.22 8.60
CA GLU A 93 -3.45 -4.32 8.99
C GLU A 93 -3.03 -3.53 7.76
N PHE A 94 -2.81 -2.24 7.93
CA PHE A 94 -2.33 -1.42 6.83
C PHE A 94 -0.82 -1.30 6.88
N ALA A 95 -0.17 -1.36 5.72
CA ALA A 95 1.26 -1.20 5.62
C ALA A 95 1.61 -0.44 4.35
N VAL A 96 2.63 0.40 4.43
CA VAL A 96 3.07 1.14 3.25
C VAL A 96 3.68 0.17 2.24
N ASP A 97 3.34 0.36 0.98
CA ASP A 97 3.89 -0.46 -0.08
C ASP A 97 5.28 0.04 -0.44
N VAL A 98 6.29 -0.57 0.16
CA VAL A 98 7.66 -0.11 -0.04
C VAL A 98 8.16 -0.37 -1.46
N SER A 99 7.56 -1.30 -2.17
CA SER A 99 8.00 -1.55 -3.54
C SER A 99 7.67 -0.36 -4.43
N VAL A 100 6.52 0.28 -4.22
CA VAL A 100 6.18 1.48 -4.97
C VAL A 100 7.15 2.61 -4.61
N GLU A 101 7.40 2.80 -3.32
CA GLU A 101 8.28 3.87 -2.90
C GLU A 101 9.71 3.64 -3.38
N ASN A 102 10.18 2.40 -3.33
CA ASN A 102 11.51 2.10 -3.81
C ASN A 102 11.62 2.34 -5.31
N GLY A 103 10.59 1.98 -6.07
CA GLY A 103 10.58 2.22 -7.49
C GLY A 103 10.64 3.70 -7.83
N MET A 104 9.89 4.50 -7.12
CA MET A 104 9.92 5.95 -7.33
C MET A 104 11.28 6.54 -7.00
N ARG A 105 11.89 6.06 -5.94
CA ARG A 105 13.20 6.55 -5.55
C ARG A 105 14.25 6.20 -6.61
N ILE A 106 14.19 4.97 -7.11
CA ILE A 106 15.14 4.53 -8.13
C ILE A 106 14.96 5.36 -9.39
N THR A 107 13.74 5.61 -9.80
CA THR A 107 13.46 6.42 -10.98
C THR A 107 14.00 7.82 -10.82
N ARG A 108 13.84 8.42 -9.65
CA ARG A 108 14.35 9.75 -9.41
C ARG A 108 15.87 9.79 -9.48
N LEU A 109 16.53 8.78 -8.91
CA LEU A 109 17.98 8.72 -8.95
C LEU A 109 18.50 8.60 -10.36
N LEU A 110 17.86 7.77 -11.17
CA LEU A 110 18.26 7.62 -12.56
C LEU A 110 18.09 8.93 -13.32
N SER A 111 17.02 9.64 -13.06
CA SER A 111 16.77 10.91 -13.69
C SER A 111 17.87 11.91 -13.33
N GLU A 112 18.26 11.95 -12.09
CA GLU A 112 19.32 12.84 -11.65
C GLU A 112 20.66 12.50 -12.29
N ILE A 113 20.96 11.23 -12.41
CA ILE A 113 22.19 10.79 -13.04
C ILE A 113 22.21 11.23 -14.49
N GLU A 114 21.12 11.05 -15.20
CA GLU A 114 21.03 11.46 -16.59
C GLU A 114 21.23 12.97 -16.73
N SER A 115 20.61 13.72 -15.87
CA SER A 115 20.76 15.16 -15.89
C SER A 115 22.21 15.59 -15.67
N GLN A 116 22.88 14.93 -14.74
CA GLN A 116 24.27 15.27 -14.49
C GLN A 116 25.15 14.92 -15.65
N GLU A 117 24.92 13.79 -16.27
CA GLU A 117 25.71 13.40 -17.43
C GLU A 117 25.52 14.38 -18.56
N ASP A 118 24.29 14.80 -18.79
CA ASP A 118 24.03 15.75 -19.86
C ASP A 118 24.70 17.09 -19.59
N ALA A 119 24.70 17.53 -18.36
CA ALA A 119 25.21 18.85 -18.05
C ALA A 119 26.73 18.90 -17.96
N GLU A 120 27.34 17.88 -17.42
CA GLU A 120 28.74 17.95 -17.12
C GLU A 120 29.54 16.81 -17.65
N GLY A 121 28.94 15.96 -18.36
CA GLY A 121 29.65 14.77 -18.80
C GLY A 121 29.48 13.70 -17.77
N ALA A 122 30.47 13.02 -17.44
CA ALA A 122 30.33 11.88 -16.58
C ALA A 122 30.41 12.25 -15.13
N THR A 123 29.71 11.54 -14.33
CA THR A 123 29.89 11.67 -12.94
C THR A 123 30.00 10.31 -12.37
N ASP A 124 30.82 10.17 -11.41
CA ASP A 124 31.01 8.88 -10.88
C ASP A 124 30.36 8.66 -9.60
N ASP A 125 29.72 9.59 -9.03
CA ASP A 125 29.22 9.34 -7.78
C ASP A 125 27.87 8.88 -7.82
N VAL A 126 27.67 7.69 -8.06
CA VAL A 126 26.42 7.20 -8.21
C VAL A 126 25.83 6.93 -6.96
N ALA A 127 25.96 7.21 -6.11
CA ALA A 127 25.29 7.06 -5.01
C ALA A 127 24.97 5.86 -4.61
N ARG A 128 24.80 5.43 -3.96
CA ARG A 128 24.53 4.27 -3.48
C ARG A 128 23.25 4.06 -2.92
#